data_e46c9fe69ec4c0f3f50473d797da876b
#
_entry.id   e46c9fe69ec4c0f3f50473d797da876b
#
_cell.length_a   1.000
_cell.length_b   1.000
_cell.length_c   1.000
_cell.angle_alpha   90.00
_cell.angle_beta   90.00
_cell.angle_gamma   90.00
#
_symmetry.space_group_name_H-M   'P 1'
#
loop_
_entity.id
_entity.type
_entity.pdbx_description
1 polymer ?
#
loop_
_entity_poly.entity_id
_entity_poly.type
_entity_poly.pdbx_seq_one_letter_code
_entity_poly.pdbx_strand_id
1 'polypeptide(L)'
;MAKKIQFDIEAREGLKKGVDALANAVKVTLGPKGRNVIIGKSFGGPQVTKDGVTVAKEIELEDALQNMGAQMVKEVASKTNDLAGDGTTTATILAQAIVTEGLKNVTAGANPMDLKRGVDMAVKTVVDYLNKTAQTVGNSSEKIKQIASISANNDNAIGELITQAFEKVGKEGVITVEEAKGTDTYVDVVEGMQFDRGYLSPYFVTNSEKMESDLENPHILLYDKKISAMKDLLPILEPVAQSGKPLLIIAEDVDGEALATLVVNKLRGALKIAAVKAPGFGDRRKAMLEDIAILTGGTVISEERGFNLENTTLEMLGSSERVTIDKDNTTIVNGSGKKDDIKARVSQIKAQIETTTSDYDKEKLQERLAKLAGGVAVLYVGAASEVEMKEKKDRVDDALHATRAAVEEGIVSGGGVALLRSISKLDSLKANNDDQSTGIQIISRALESPLRTIVENAGGEGSVVVSKVLDGKDSFGYDAKSDKYVDLFKSGIIDPKKVTRIALENAASVAGMILTTECALVDIKEDTPATPPMGGGGMPGMM
;
A
#
# COMPACT_ATOMS: atom_id res chain seq x y z
N MET A 1 -8.52 32.25 7.77
CA MET A 1 -9.05 32.25 6.39
C MET A 1 -10.58 32.23 6.44
N ALA A 2 -11.23 33.03 5.59
CA ALA A 2 -12.69 33.01 5.47
C ALA A 2 -13.14 31.72 4.79
N LYS A 3 -14.32 31.20 5.19
CA LYS A 3 -14.91 30.00 4.60
C LYS A 3 -16.10 30.37 3.73
N LYS A 4 -16.17 29.77 2.54
CA LYS A 4 -17.39 29.76 1.74
C LYS A 4 -18.23 28.57 2.16
N ILE A 5 -19.50 28.80 2.49
CA ILE A 5 -20.43 27.76 2.91
C ILE A 5 -21.37 27.49 1.73
N GLN A 6 -21.49 26.24 1.33
CA GLN A 6 -22.42 25.80 0.28
C GLN A 6 -23.32 24.69 0.81
N PHE A 7 -24.58 24.72 0.44
CA PHE A 7 -25.61 23.82 0.95
C PHE A 7 -26.26 23.02 -0.18
N ASP A 8 -26.97 21.98 0.19
CA ASP A 8 -27.90 21.28 -0.68
C ASP A 8 -27.28 20.79 -2.01
N ILE A 9 -28.03 21.11 -3.08
CA ILE A 9 -27.69 20.70 -4.46
C ILE A 9 -26.34 21.26 -4.89
N GLU A 10 -26.04 22.52 -4.57
CA GLU A 10 -24.76 23.14 -4.97
C GLU A 10 -23.56 22.43 -4.36
N ALA A 11 -23.64 22.09 -3.07
CA ALA A 11 -22.58 21.33 -2.39
C ALA A 11 -22.40 19.94 -3.03
N ARG A 12 -23.48 19.22 -3.25
CA ARG A 12 -23.45 17.85 -3.80
C ARG A 12 -22.99 17.82 -5.26
N GLU A 13 -23.43 18.76 -6.10
CA GLU A 13 -22.98 18.85 -7.50
C GLU A 13 -21.49 19.19 -7.61
N GLY A 14 -21.01 20.11 -6.76
CA GLY A 14 -19.59 20.44 -6.72
C GLY A 14 -18.73 19.24 -6.32
N LEU A 15 -19.10 18.56 -5.23
CA LEU A 15 -18.42 17.33 -4.79
C LEU A 15 -18.45 16.26 -5.90
N LYS A 16 -19.61 16.03 -6.54
CA LYS A 16 -19.74 15.07 -7.64
C LYS A 16 -18.83 15.38 -8.81
N LYS A 17 -18.71 16.65 -9.23
CA LYS A 17 -17.80 17.04 -10.32
C LYS A 17 -16.35 16.67 -9.98
N GLY A 18 -15.95 16.85 -8.74
CA GLY A 18 -14.61 16.43 -8.28
C GLY A 18 -14.42 14.91 -8.31
N VAL A 19 -15.41 14.16 -7.83
CA VAL A 19 -15.45 12.68 -7.92
C VAL A 19 -15.30 12.24 -9.37
N ASP A 20 -16.09 12.83 -10.28
CA ASP A 20 -16.08 12.48 -11.70
C ASP A 20 -14.75 12.84 -12.36
N ALA A 21 -14.16 13.98 -12.06
CA ALA A 21 -12.88 14.41 -12.62
C ALA A 21 -11.77 13.40 -12.29
N LEU A 22 -11.65 13.02 -11.01
CA LEU A 22 -10.65 12.05 -10.58
C LEU A 22 -10.93 10.65 -11.14
N ALA A 23 -12.15 10.16 -10.99
CA ALA A 23 -12.49 8.81 -11.42
C ALA A 23 -12.35 8.63 -12.95
N ASN A 24 -12.70 9.65 -13.74
CA ASN A 24 -12.54 9.61 -15.20
C ASN A 24 -11.06 9.56 -15.64
N ALA A 25 -10.16 10.21 -14.90
CA ALA A 25 -8.72 10.13 -15.17
C ALA A 25 -8.14 8.75 -14.79
N VAL A 26 -8.60 8.16 -13.68
CA VAL A 26 -8.10 6.88 -13.18
C VAL A 26 -8.66 5.70 -13.98
N LYS A 27 -9.97 5.69 -14.34
CA LYS A 27 -10.64 4.54 -14.95
C LYS A 27 -10.06 4.07 -16.28
N VAL A 28 -9.36 4.97 -17.02
CA VAL A 28 -8.74 4.62 -18.31
C VAL A 28 -7.63 3.58 -18.18
N THR A 29 -7.11 3.38 -17.00
CA THR A 29 -6.03 2.41 -16.72
C THR A 29 -6.55 0.99 -16.51
N LEU A 30 -7.87 0.80 -16.25
CA LEU A 30 -8.44 -0.49 -15.85
C LEU A 30 -8.45 -1.52 -16.96
N GLY A 31 -8.06 -2.74 -16.61
CA GLY A 31 -8.18 -3.94 -17.43
C GLY A 31 -7.03 -4.17 -18.41
N PRO A 32 -7.06 -5.29 -19.15
CA PRO A 32 -5.95 -5.73 -20.00
C PRO A 32 -5.65 -4.80 -21.18
N LYS A 33 -6.64 -3.98 -21.58
CA LYS A 33 -6.49 -2.93 -22.62
C LYS A 33 -6.52 -1.52 -22.01
N GLY A 34 -6.30 -1.39 -20.69
CA GLY A 34 -6.10 -0.11 -20.00
C GLY A 34 -4.91 0.66 -20.57
N ARG A 35 -5.01 1.99 -20.54
CA ARG A 35 -4.04 2.90 -21.16
C ARG A 35 -3.21 3.62 -20.13
N ASN A 36 -2.03 4.09 -20.53
CA ASN A 36 -1.19 4.93 -19.69
C ASN A 36 -1.79 6.31 -19.49
N VAL A 37 -1.52 6.88 -18.33
CA VAL A 37 -1.72 8.30 -18.01
C VAL A 37 -0.34 8.97 -17.97
N ILE A 38 -0.22 10.16 -18.56
CA ILE A 38 1.00 10.97 -18.54
C ILE A 38 0.78 12.09 -17.54
N ILE A 39 1.68 12.19 -16.58
CA ILE A 39 1.64 13.17 -15.48
C ILE A 39 2.79 14.16 -15.69
N GLY A 40 2.45 15.45 -15.80
CA GLY A 40 3.46 16.51 -15.83
C GLY A 40 4.05 16.73 -14.44
N LYS A 41 5.37 16.77 -14.33
CA LYS A 41 6.08 17.10 -13.09
C LYS A 41 6.67 18.49 -13.16
N SER A 42 6.70 19.19 -12.02
CA SER A 42 7.31 20.54 -11.92
C SER A 42 8.82 20.51 -12.16
N PHE A 43 9.46 19.39 -11.85
CA PHE A 43 10.89 19.15 -12.08
C PHE A 43 11.09 17.75 -12.67
N GLY A 44 12.01 17.62 -13.63
CA GLY A 44 12.28 16.38 -14.34
C GLY A 44 11.38 16.14 -15.55
N GLY A 45 11.39 14.93 -16.09
CA GLY A 45 10.54 14.52 -17.20
C GLY A 45 9.13 14.13 -16.77
N PRO A 46 8.17 14.03 -17.71
CA PRO A 46 6.83 13.55 -17.40
C PRO A 46 6.87 12.10 -16.93
N GLN A 47 6.03 11.78 -15.95
CA GLN A 47 5.83 10.42 -15.47
C GLN A 47 4.76 9.72 -16.30
N VAL A 48 5.01 8.48 -16.70
CA VAL A 48 4.04 7.63 -17.41
C VAL A 48 3.69 6.48 -16.49
N THR A 49 2.39 6.28 -16.23
CA THR A 49 1.94 5.22 -15.31
C THR A 49 0.59 4.65 -15.73
N LYS A 50 0.31 3.42 -15.28
CA LYS A 50 -1.01 2.77 -15.29
C LYS A 50 -1.54 2.58 -13.87
N ASP A 51 -0.74 2.85 -12.85
CA ASP A 51 -1.17 2.69 -11.47
C ASP A 51 -2.22 3.75 -11.10
N GLY A 52 -3.38 3.26 -10.64
CA GLY A 52 -4.52 4.11 -10.30
C GLY A 52 -4.28 5.01 -9.09
N VAL A 53 -3.54 4.56 -8.08
CA VAL A 53 -3.26 5.39 -6.89
C VAL A 53 -2.28 6.52 -7.22
N THR A 54 -1.27 6.26 -8.05
CA THR A 54 -0.33 7.28 -8.52
C THR A 54 -1.07 8.38 -9.31
N VAL A 55 -1.97 7.98 -10.24
CA VAL A 55 -2.80 8.96 -10.96
C VAL A 55 -3.69 9.74 -10.00
N ALA A 56 -4.36 9.07 -9.06
CA ALA A 56 -5.26 9.72 -8.11
C ALA A 56 -4.53 10.74 -7.21
N LYS A 57 -3.31 10.43 -6.76
CA LYS A 57 -2.49 11.30 -5.90
C LYS A 57 -2.11 12.63 -6.57
N GLU A 58 -1.94 12.64 -7.87
CA GLU A 58 -1.52 13.83 -8.63
C GLU A 58 -2.68 14.77 -9.00
N ILE A 59 -3.93 14.33 -8.82
CA ILE A 59 -5.09 15.15 -9.19
C ILE A 59 -5.37 16.18 -8.10
N GLU A 60 -5.29 17.44 -8.50
CA GLU A 60 -5.66 18.62 -7.74
C GLU A 60 -6.46 19.57 -8.64
N LEU A 61 -7.63 20.04 -8.16
CA LEU A 61 -8.53 20.86 -8.93
C LEU A 61 -8.52 22.30 -8.43
N GLU A 62 -8.68 23.26 -9.34
CA GLU A 62 -8.65 24.71 -9.01
C GLU A 62 -9.85 25.10 -8.13
N ASP A 63 -11.03 24.58 -8.42
CA ASP A 63 -12.25 24.84 -7.62
C ASP A 63 -12.17 24.06 -6.30
N ALA A 64 -12.22 24.77 -5.19
CA ALA A 64 -12.03 24.21 -3.86
C ALA A 64 -13.09 23.16 -3.49
N LEU A 65 -14.34 23.30 -3.94
CA LEU A 65 -15.41 22.34 -3.67
C LEU A 65 -15.25 21.07 -4.51
N GLN A 66 -14.94 21.23 -5.81
CA GLN A 66 -14.63 20.08 -6.67
C GLN A 66 -13.38 19.36 -6.17
N ASN A 67 -12.35 20.09 -5.76
CA ASN A 67 -11.14 19.50 -5.18
C ASN A 67 -11.45 18.68 -3.92
N MET A 68 -12.36 19.15 -3.05
CA MET A 68 -12.81 18.38 -1.89
C MET A 68 -13.42 17.03 -2.31
N GLY A 69 -14.28 17.01 -3.34
CA GLY A 69 -14.84 15.77 -3.89
C GLY A 69 -13.77 14.84 -4.47
N ALA A 70 -12.80 15.39 -5.19
CA ALA A 70 -11.65 14.64 -5.69
C ALA A 70 -10.81 14.05 -4.53
N GLN A 71 -10.52 14.83 -3.48
CA GLN A 71 -9.76 14.37 -2.30
C GLN A 71 -10.46 13.21 -1.57
N MET A 72 -11.79 13.21 -1.48
CA MET A 72 -12.52 12.09 -0.86
C MET A 72 -12.32 10.79 -1.64
N VAL A 73 -12.34 10.81 -2.98
CA VAL A 73 -12.09 9.61 -3.80
C VAL A 73 -10.60 9.26 -3.84
N LYS A 74 -9.71 10.24 -3.77
CA LYS A 74 -8.27 10.01 -3.57
C LYS A 74 -8.00 9.22 -2.29
N GLU A 75 -8.74 9.50 -1.22
CA GLU A 75 -8.65 8.72 0.02
C GLU A 75 -9.11 7.27 -0.17
N VAL A 76 -10.16 7.02 -0.98
CA VAL A 76 -10.58 5.65 -1.35
C VAL A 76 -9.43 4.89 -2.00
N ALA A 77 -8.79 5.48 -3.02
CA ALA A 77 -7.67 4.86 -3.72
C ALA A 77 -6.50 4.60 -2.76
N SER A 78 -6.12 5.59 -1.95
CA SER A 78 -5.00 5.47 -1.00
C SER A 78 -5.25 4.41 0.07
N LYS A 79 -6.42 4.39 0.71
CA LYS A 79 -6.77 3.35 1.71
C LYS A 79 -6.83 1.95 1.10
N THR A 80 -7.30 1.83 -0.14
CA THR A 80 -7.33 0.54 -0.82
C THR A 80 -5.92 0.04 -1.10
N ASN A 81 -5.04 0.92 -1.53
CA ASN A 81 -3.61 0.62 -1.69
C ASN A 81 -2.98 0.18 -0.36
N ASP A 82 -3.19 0.93 0.71
CA ASP A 82 -2.60 0.65 2.03
C ASP A 82 -3.02 -0.72 2.60
N LEU A 83 -4.26 -1.16 2.34
CA LEU A 83 -4.82 -2.38 2.91
C LEU A 83 -4.66 -3.61 2.02
N ALA A 84 -4.65 -3.43 0.70
CA ALA A 84 -4.64 -4.52 -0.26
C ALA A 84 -3.50 -4.45 -1.29
N GLY A 85 -2.84 -3.29 -1.42
CA GLY A 85 -1.74 -3.05 -2.35
C GLY A 85 -2.14 -3.05 -3.83
N ASP A 86 -3.42 -3.27 -4.15
CA ASP A 86 -3.99 -3.30 -5.50
C ASP A 86 -5.50 -2.95 -5.43
N GLY A 87 -6.16 -2.84 -6.60
CA GLY A 87 -7.61 -2.59 -6.70
C GLY A 87 -8.02 -1.13 -6.58
N THR A 88 -7.08 -0.21 -6.58
CA THR A 88 -7.28 1.25 -6.43
C THR A 88 -8.20 1.83 -7.51
N THR A 89 -8.01 1.41 -8.76
CA THR A 89 -8.86 1.80 -9.89
C THR A 89 -10.28 1.24 -9.74
N THR A 90 -10.44 -0.01 -9.34
CA THR A 90 -11.75 -0.64 -9.10
C THR A 90 -12.51 0.08 -7.99
N ALA A 91 -11.83 0.40 -6.87
CA ALA A 91 -12.40 1.15 -5.76
C ALA A 91 -12.88 2.55 -6.19
N THR A 92 -12.09 3.25 -6.98
CA THR A 92 -12.41 4.58 -7.52
C THR A 92 -13.65 4.53 -8.42
N ILE A 93 -13.76 3.53 -9.30
CA ILE A 93 -14.92 3.34 -10.20
C ILE A 93 -16.19 3.01 -9.41
N LEU A 94 -16.08 2.13 -8.42
CA LEU A 94 -17.19 1.78 -7.53
C LEU A 94 -17.67 3.02 -6.75
N ALA A 95 -16.75 3.82 -6.20
CA ALA A 95 -17.10 5.05 -5.50
C ALA A 95 -17.84 6.03 -6.42
N GLN A 96 -17.36 6.25 -7.64
CA GLN A 96 -18.02 7.08 -8.64
C GLN A 96 -19.44 6.57 -8.96
N ALA A 97 -19.58 5.27 -9.17
CA ALA A 97 -20.87 4.66 -9.51
C ALA A 97 -21.88 4.81 -8.37
N ILE A 98 -21.47 4.53 -7.12
CA ILE A 98 -22.32 4.66 -5.94
C ILE A 98 -22.73 6.13 -5.73
N VAL A 99 -21.81 7.07 -5.82
CA VAL A 99 -22.08 8.52 -5.70
C VAL A 99 -23.04 8.96 -6.81
N THR A 100 -22.79 8.56 -8.05
CA THR A 100 -23.60 8.97 -9.19
C THR A 100 -25.05 8.46 -9.09
N GLU A 101 -25.23 7.18 -8.77
CA GLU A 101 -26.59 6.62 -8.62
C GLU A 101 -27.26 7.11 -7.34
N GLY A 102 -26.50 7.24 -6.24
CA GLY A 102 -27.02 7.71 -4.98
C GLY A 102 -27.51 9.16 -5.02
N LEU A 103 -26.72 10.08 -5.58
CA LEU A 103 -27.10 11.50 -5.67
C LEU A 103 -28.35 11.74 -6.54
N LYS A 104 -28.61 10.92 -7.58
CA LYS A 104 -29.87 10.98 -8.34
C LYS A 104 -31.09 10.76 -7.44
N ASN A 105 -30.99 9.78 -6.53
CA ASN A 105 -32.06 9.44 -5.62
C ASN A 105 -32.20 10.47 -4.48
N VAL A 106 -31.11 10.98 -3.94
CA VAL A 106 -31.12 12.07 -2.93
C VAL A 106 -31.78 13.33 -3.53
N THR A 107 -31.44 13.69 -4.76
CA THR A 107 -32.05 14.84 -5.46
C THR A 107 -33.52 14.60 -5.74
N ALA A 108 -33.95 13.36 -5.94
CA ALA A 108 -35.33 12.97 -6.08
C ALA A 108 -36.15 12.94 -4.75
N GLY A 109 -35.49 13.24 -3.61
CA GLY A 109 -36.15 13.35 -2.31
C GLY A 109 -36.03 12.12 -1.40
N ALA A 110 -35.24 11.10 -1.77
CA ALA A 110 -35.00 9.97 -0.89
C ALA A 110 -34.18 10.38 0.35
N ASN A 111 -34.45 9.75 1.49
CA ASN A 111 -33.73 10.02 2.74
C ASN A 111 -32.28 9.50 2.67
N PRO A 112 -31.27 10.38 2.71
CA PRO A 112 -29.85 9.97 2.56
C PRO A 112 -29.38 8.98 3.62
N MET A 113 -29.91 9.08 4.84
CA MET A 113 -29.52 8.19 5.95
C MET A 113 -30.07 6.77 5.74
N ASP A 114 -31.28 6.64 5.21
CA ASP A 114 -31.85 5.34 4.89
C ASP A 114 -31.24 4.74 3.62
N LEU A 115 -30.96 5.57 2.60
CA LEU A 115 -30.13 5.14 1.46
C LEU A 115 -28.82 4.53 1.92
N LYS A 116 -28.09 5.23 2.82
CA LYS A 116 -26.83 4.73 3.37
C LYS A 116 -26.99 3.40 4.11
N ARG A 117 -28.04 3.24 4.92
CA ARG A 117 -28.33 1.95 5.59
C ARG A 117 -28.56 0.83 4.58
N GLY A 118 -29.28 1.09 3.49
CA GLY A 118 -29.46 0.14 2.40
C GLY A 118 -28.15 -0.22 1.69
N VAL A 119 -27.29 0.76 1.45
CA VAL A 119 -25.93 0.57 0.91
C VAL A 119 -25.12 -0.33 1.85
N ASP A 120 -25.09 -0.04 3.15
CA ASP A 120 -24.33 -0.81 4.15
C ASP A 120 -24.81 -2.28 4.21
N MET A 121 -26.12 -2.52 4.14
CA MET A 121 -26.72 -3.86 4.09
C MET A 121 -26.31 -4.63 2.83
N ALA A 122 -26.34 -3.99 1.68
CA ALA A 122 -25.95 -4.58 0.41
C ALA A 122 -24.46 -4.95 0.40
N VAL A 123 -23.59 -4.03 0.82
CA VAL A 123 -22.12 -4.26 0.91
C VAL A 123 -21.82 -5.47 1.78
N LYS A 124 -22.41 -5.55 2.97
CA LYS A 124 -22.24 -6.71 3.86
C LYS A 124 -22.64 -8.02 3.16
N THR A 125 -23.76 -8.03 2.44
CA THR A 125 -24.22 -9.23 1.72
C THR A 125 -23.28 -9.63 0.59
N VAL A 126 -22.73 -8.65 -0.14
CA VAL A 126 -21.73 -8.90 -1.19
C VAL A 126 -20.44 -9.47 -0.57
N VAL A 127 -19.96 -8.91 0.53
CA VAL A 127 -18.78 -9.40 1.26
C VAL A 127 -18.99 -10.85 1.74
N ASP A 128 -20.17 -11.14 2.31
CA ASP A 128 -20.53 -12.51 2.72
C ASP A 128 -20.56 -13.49 1.53
N TYR A 129 -21.03 -13.04 0.37
CA TYR A 129 -20.99 -13.83 -0.86
C TYR A 129 -19.56 -14.08 -1.32
N LEU A 130 -18.70 -13.07 -1.37
CA LEU A 130 -17.29 -13.21 -1.73
C LEU A 130 -16.57 -14.17 -0.78
N ASN A 131 -16.84 -14.09 0.53
CA ASN A 131 -16.26 -15.01 1.52
C ASN A 131 -16.67 -16.47 1.27
N LYS A 132 -17.91 -16.73 0.86
CA LYS A 132 -18.43 -18.07 0.59
C LYS A 132 -17.94 -18.67 -0.73
N THR A 133 -17.64 -17.84 -1.72
CA THR A 133 -17.27 -18.27 -3.08
C THR A 133 -15.77 -18.27 -3.32
N ALA A 134 -14.99 -17.67 -2.43
CA ALA A 134 -13.54 -17.63 -2.52
C ALA A 134 -12.92 -19.03 -2.48
N GLN A 135 -11.95 -19.25 -3.36
CA GLN A 135 -11.14 -20.46 -3.40
C GLN A 135 -9.76 -20.19 -2.78
N THR A 136 -9.29 -21.08 -1.92
CA THR A 136 -7.94 -20.97 -1.37
C THR A 136 -6.89 -21.18 -2.47
N VAL A 137 -5.81 -20.39 -2.42
CA VAL A 137 -4.67 -20.56 -3.33
C VAL A 137 -3.87 -21.81 -2.97
N GLY A 138 -3.79 -22.13 -1.68
CA GLY A 138 -3.02 -23.28 -1.20
C GLY A 138 -1.53 -23.14 -1.59
N ASN A 139 -0.88 -24.27 -1.90
CA ASN A 139 0.52 -24.33 -2.34
C ASN A 139 0.63 -24.41 -3.88
N SER A 140 -0.38 -23.92 -4.61
CA SER A 140 -0.39 -24.02 -6.07
C SER A 140 0.45 -22.92 -6.70
N SER A 141 1.67 -23.24 -7.14
CA SER A 141 2.52 -22.36 -7.93
C SER A 141 1.80 -21.84 -9.19
N GLU A 142 0.96 -22.67 -9.81
CA GLU A 142 0.15 -22.30 -10.97
C GLU A 142 -0.79 -21.12 -10.65
N LYS A 143 -1.53 -21.19 -9.53
CA LYS A 143 -2.43 -20.11 -9.09
C LYS A 143 -1.65 -18.85 -8.73
N ILE A 144 -0.52 -18.98 -8.05
CA ILE A 144 0.37 -17.85 -7.74
C ILE A 144 0.82 -17.15 -9.03
N LYS A 145 1.27 -17.94 -10.02
CA LYS A 145 1.69 -17.42 -11.33
C LYS A 145 0.55 -16.71 -12.06
N GLN A 146 -0.66 -17.27 -12.05
CA GLN A 146 -1.84 -16.67 -12.69
C GLN A 146 -2.19 -15.32 -12.04
N ILE A 147 -2.25 -15.25 -10.71
CA ILE A 147 -2.54 -14.02 -9.97
C ILE A 147 -1.49 -12.96 -10.29
N ALA A 148 -0.22 -13.29 -10.11
CA ALA A 148 0.88 -12.37 -10.33
C ALA A 148 0.92 -11.88 -11.78
N SER A 149 0.66 -12.76 -12.76
CA SER A 149 0.61 -12.36 -14.17
C SER A 149 -0.55 -11.41 -14.45
N ILE A 150 -1.75 -11.67 -13.94
CA ILE A 150 -2.94 -10.81 -14.13
C ILE A 150 -2.70 -9.43 -13.54
N SER A 151 -2.25 -9.35 -12.29
CA SER A 151 -1.98 -8.07 -11.62
C SER A 151 -0.81 -7.32 -12.25
N ALA A 152 0.14 -8.03 -12.90
CA ALA A 152 1.19 -7.44 -13.72
C ALA A 152 0.73 -7.07 -15.16
N ASN A 153 -0.55 -6.79 -15.39
CA ASN A 153 -1.10 -6.50 -16.73
C ASN A 153 -0.89 -7.63 -17.76
N ASN A 154 -1.06 -8.88 -17.35
CA ASN A 154 -0.83 -10.09 -18.14
C ASN A 154 0.62 -10.31 -18.57
N ASP A 155 1.58 -9.86 -17.79
CA ASP A 155 3.00 -10.14 -17.95
C ASP A 155 3.38 -11.48 -17.29
N ASN A 156 3.53 -12.51 -18.12
CA ASN A 156 3.87 -13.86 -17.65
C ASN A 156 5.29 -13.94 -17.07
N ALA A 157 6.22 -13.09 -17.54
CA ALA A 157 7.59 -13.09 -17.05
C ALA A 157 7.63 -12.60 -15.59
N ILE A 158 6.91 -11.53 -15.28
CA ILE A 158 6.75 -11.04 -13.90
C ILE A 158 6.06 -12.09 -13.04
N GLY A 159 4.98 -12.72 -13.56
CA GLY A 159 4.27 -13.79 -12.84
C GLY A 159 5.18 -14.95 -12.46
N GLU A 160 6.09 -15.34 -13.35
CA GLU A 160 7.05 -16.42 -13.11
C GLU A 160 8.09 -16.05 -12.04
N LEU A 161 8.63 -14.83 -12.12
CA LEU A 161 9.60 -14.32 -11.14
C LEU A 161 9.00 -14.25 -9.73
N ILE A 162 7.78 -13.73 -9.58
CA ILE A 162 7.08 -13.70 -8.29
C ILE A 162 6.85 -15.12 -7.76
N THR A 163 6.45 -16.05 -8.63
CA THR A 163 6.28 -17.46 -8.25
C THR A 163 7.58 -18.06 -7.73
N GLN A 164 8.69 -17.85 -8.44
CA GLN A 164 10.02 -18.29 -8.00
C GLN A 164 10.41 -17.70 -6.65
N ALA A 165 10.08 -16.43 -6.40
CA ALA A 165 10.32 -15.80 -5.11
C ALA A 165 9.55 -16.50 -3.99
N PHE A 166 8.24 -16.74 -4.18
CA PHE A 166 7.41 -17.47 -3.20
C PHE A 166 7.88 -18.92 -2.98
N GLU A 167 8.37 -19.59 -4.01
CA GLU A 167 8.91 -20.95 -3.88
C GLU A 167 10.20 -20.99 -3.05
N LYS A 168 11.04 -19.96 -3.18
CA LYS A 168 12.32 -19.86 -2.45
C LYS A 168 12.15 -19.53 -0.98
N VAL A 169 11.26 -18.60 -0.62
CA VAL A 169 11.11 -18.11 0.77
C VAL A 169 9.84 -18.61 1.46
N GLY A 170 8.94 -19.28 0.73
CA GLY A 170 7.65 -19.73 1.25
C GLY A 170 6.60 -18.61 1.33
N LYS A 171 5.39 -18.96 1.80
CA LYS A 171 4.25 -18.03 1.85
C LYS A 171 4.41 -16.90 2.84
N GLU A 172 5.01 -17.20 3.97
CA GLU A 172 5.30 -16.25 5.06
C GLU A 172 6.65 -15.54 4.85
N GLY A 173 7.35 -15.87 3.76
CA GLY A 173 8.65 -15.32 3.46
C GLY A 173 8.57 -13.86 3.00
N VAL A 174 9.64 -13.14 3.28
CA VAL A 174 9.77 -11.73 2.89
C VAL A 174 10.23 -11.64 1.44
N ILE A 175 9.51 -10.87 0.64
CA ILE A 175 9.87 -10.57 -0.76
C ILE A 175 9.89 -9.05 -0.89
N THR A 176 10.99 -8.49 -1.39
CA THR A 176 11.17 -7.06 -1.68
C THR A 176 11.45 -6.84 -3.15
N VAL A 177 11.20 -5.63 -3.64
CA VAL A 177 11.44 -5.25 -5.03
C VAL A 177 12.48 -4.15 -5.09
N GLU A 178 13.58 -4.41 -5.79
CA GLU A 178 14.73 -3.53 -5.89
C GLU A 178 15.07 -3.21 -7.34
N GLU A 179 15.82 -2.14 -7.57
CA GLU A 179 16.33 -1.80 -8.88
C GLU A 179 17.58 -2.62 -9.20
N ALA A 180 17.60 -3.26 -10.36
CA ALA A 180 18.79 -3.95 -10.84
C ALA A 180 19.83 -2.93 -11.36
N LYS A 181 21.11 -3.27 -11.25
CA LYS A 181 22.19 -2.46 -11.85
C LYS A 181 22.27 -2.57 -13.38
N GLY A 182 21.52 -3.50 -13.97
CA GLY A 182 21.50 -3.79 -15.40
C GLY A 182 20.08 -3.84 -15.96
N THR A 183 19.94 -4.34 -17.18
CA THR A 183 18.64 -4.45 -17.88
C THR A 183 17.85 -5.70 -17.54
N ASP A 184 18.49 -6.70 -16.93
CA ASP A 184 17.88 -7.98 -16.64
C ASP A 184 17.07 -7.92 -15.33
N THR A 185 15.92 -8.56 -15.34
CA THR A 185 15.08 -8.74 -14.14
C THR A 185 15.25 -10.17 -13.62
N TYR A 186 15.56 -10.32 -12.32
CA TYR A 186 15.87 -11.62 -11.71
C TYR A 186 15.50 -11.66 -10.23
N VAL A 187 15.48 -12.86 -9.66
CA VAL A 187 15.21 -13.11 -8.22
C VAL A 187 16.45 -13.69 -7.56
N ASP A 188 16.89 -13.07 -6.49
CA ASP A 188 17.91 -13.61 -5.61
C ASP A 188 17.41 -13.75 -4.16
N VAL A 189 18.03 -14.62 -3.37
CA VAL A 189 17.73 -14.77 -1.94
C VAL A 189 18.95 -14.37 -1.15
N VAL A 190 18.77 -13.37 -0.31
CA VAL A 190 19.82 -12.80 0.52
C VAL A 190 19.53 -13.00 2.00
N GLU A 191 20.57 -12.94 2.83
CA GLU A 191 20.42 -12.92 4.28
C GLU A 191 19.63 -11.68 4.69
N GLY A 192 18.54 -11.85 5.43
CA GLY A 192 17.67 -10.72 5.80
C GLY A 192 16.58 -11.13 6.75
N MET A 193 15.87 -10.13 7.27
CA MET A 193 14.77 -10.31 8.22
C MET A 193 13.77 -9.17 8.12
N GLN A 194 12.50 -9.49 8.31
CA GLN A 194 11.45 -8.49 8.56
C GLN A 194 10.85 -8.68 9.94
N PHE A 195 10.52 -7.57 10.61
CA PHE A 195 9.79 -7.57 11.87
C PHE A 195 8.74 -6.46 11.91
N ASP A 196 7.69 -6.69 12.68
CA ASP A 196 6.47 -5.90 12.82
C ASP A 196 6.66 -4.65 13.70
N ARG A 197 7.54 -3.76 13.32
CA ARG A 197 7.73 -2.42 13.91
C ARG A 197 8.09 -1.43 12.82
N GLY A 198 7.27 -0.39 12.67
CA GLY A 198 7.52 0.72 11.75
C GLY A 198 8.28 1.87 12.41
N TYR A 199 8.44 2.95 11.66
CA TYR A 199 9.15 4.15 12.13
C TYR A 199 8.40 4.82 13.29
N LEU A 200 9.15 5.37 14.24
CA LEU A 200 8.62 6.10 15.40
C LEU A 200 8.06 7.48 15.05
N SER A 201 8.38 8.00 13.90
CA SER A 201 7.89 9.29 13.43
C SER A 201 7.78 9.30 11.91
N PRO A 202 6.66 9.80 11.33
CA PRO A 202 6.53 9.98 9.88
C PRO A 202 7.60 10.92 9.29
N TYR A 203 8.22 11.75 10.10
CA TYR A 203 9.31 12.62 9.67
C TYR A 203 10.59 11.88 9.31
N PHE A 204 10.71 10.59 9.63
CA PHE A 204 11.82 9.74 9.17
C PHE A 204 11.66 9.26 7.72
N VAL A 205 10.49 9.41 7.12
CA VAL A 205 10.20 9.03 5.73
C VAL A 205 11.17 9.73 4.76
N THR A 206 11.74 8.94 3.84
CA THR A 206 12.60 9.42 2.75
C THR A 206 11.87 9.38 1.41
N ASN A 207 10.93 8.45 1.24
CA ASN A 207 10.07 8.32 0.08
C ASN A 207 8.62 8.66 0.47
N SER A 208 8.20 9.89 0.20
CA SER A 208 6.85 10.36 0.56
C SER A 208 5.74 9.74 -0.29
N GLU A 209 6.03 9.22 -1.47
CA GLU A 209 5.04 8.55 -2.33
C GLU A 209 4.59 7.21 -1.72
N LYS A 210 5.56 6.42 -1.21
CA LYS A 210 5.32 5.13 -0.55
C LYS A 210 5.19 5.23 0.97
N MET A 211 5.44 6.42 1.56
CA MET A 211 5.52 6.61 3.01
C MET A 211 6.52 5.66 3.68
N GLU A 212 7.67 5.48 3.06
CA GLU A 212 8.75 4.60 3.50
C GLU A 212 10.03 5.37 3.84
N SER A 213 10.81 4.85 4.75
CA SER A 213 12.17 5.29 5.02
C SER A 213 13.15 4.26 4.50
N ASP A 214 13.83 4.59 3.40
CA ASP A 214 14.89 3.78 2.80
C ASP A 214 16.26 4.27 3.26
N LEU A 215 17.05 3.34 3.80
CA LEU A 215 18.41 3.58 4.27
C LEU A 215 19.37 2.64 3.53
N GLU A 216 20.23 3.20 2.70
CA GLU A 216 21.25 2.45 1.95
C GLU A 216 22.56 2.34 2.73
N ASN A 217 23.07 1.14 2.88
CA ASN A 217 24.29 0.83 3.63
C ASN A 217 24.32 1.45 5.05
N PRO A 218 23.24 1.33 5.85
CA PRO A 218 23.14 1.96 7.14
C PRO A 218 24.03 1.29 8.19
N HIS A 219 24.42 2.09 9.17
CA HIS A 219 24.78 1.58 10.49
C HIS A 219 23.52 1.24 11.28
N ILE A 220 23.56 0.21 12.11
CA ILE A 220 22.42 -0.27 12.90
C ILE A 220 22.82 -0.32 14.37
N LEU A 221 22.22 0.55 15.18
CA LEU A 221 22.38 0.57 16.63
C LEU A 221 21.29 -0.30 17.27
N LEU A 222 21.69 -1.27 18.07
CA LEU A 222 20.80 -2.17 18.81
C LEU A 222 20.90 -1.89 20.30
N TYR A 223 19.81 -1.44 20.93
CA TYR A 223 19.79 -1.09 22.35
C TYR A 223 18.61 -1.74 23.07
N ASP A 224 18.84 -2.37 24.21
CA ASP A 224 17.83 -3.14 24.93
C ASP A 224 16.90 -2.31 25.83
N LYS A 225 17.19 -1.01 26.00
CA LYS A 225 16.43 -0.08 26.83
C LYS A 225 15.85 1.06 26.02
N LYS A 226 15.09 1.92 26.70
CA LYS A 226 14.52 3.15 26.17
C LYS A 226 15.57 4.26 26.09
N ILE A 227 15.50 5.08 25.03
CA ILE A 227 16.34 6.25 24.82
C ILE A 227 15.46 7.50 24.90
N SER A 228 15.66 8.33 25.93
CA SER A 228 14.87 9.55 26.14
C SER A 228 15.75 10.82 26.13
N ALA A 229 17.00 10.71 26.55
CA ALA A 229 17.96 11.81 26.60
C ALA A 229 18.89 11.81 25.38
N MET A 230 19.02 12.95 24.73
CA MET A 230 19.91 13.12 23.58
C MET A 230 21.38 12.95 23.95
N LYS A 231 21.74 13.31 25.17
CA LYS A 231 23.12 13.24 25.69
C LYS A 231 23.73 11.85 25.53
N ASP A 232 22.95 10.80 25.75
CA ASP A 232 23.41 9.42 25.72
C ASP A 232 23.77 8.94 24.31
N LEU A 233 23.15 9.56 23.29
CA LEU A 233 23.38 9.26 21.87
C LEU A 233 24.54 10.06 21.24
N LEU A 234 24.92 11.20 21.80
CA LEU A 234 25.93 12.08 21.18
C LEU A 234 27.23 11.37 20.82
N PRO A 235 27.80 10.52 21.69
CA PRO A 235 29.09 9.85 21.40
C PRO A 235 29.06 8.98 20.15
N ILE A 236 27.88 8.41 19.77
CA ILE A 236 27.75 7.58 18.57
C ILE A 236 27.26 8.38 17.36
N LEU A 237 26.46 9.43 17.58
CA LEU A 237 25.95 10.25 16.48
C LEU A 237 27.04 11.07 15.78
N GLU A 238 28.02 11.57 16.52
CA GLU A 238 29.14 12.32 15.93
C GLU A 238 29.97 11.49 14.95
N PRO A 239 30.47 10.28 15.29
CA PRO A 239 31.16 9.41 14.35
C PRO A 239 30.29 8.98 13.17
N VAL A 240 28.99 8.69 13.40
CA VAL A 240 28.05 8.35 12.32
C VAL A 240 27.89 9.52 11.35
N ALA A 241 27.68 10.74 11.85
CA ALA A 241 27.60 11.94 11.01
C ALA A 241 28.86 12.14 10.15
N GLN A 242 30.04 11.94 10.74
CA GLN A 242 31.33 12.01 10.03
C GLN A 242 31.49 10.92 8.96
N SER A 243 30.90 9.72 9.17
CA SER A 243 30.94 8.63 8.19
C SER A 243 30.07 8.92 6.95
N GLY A 244 29.11 9.82 7.05
CA GLY A 244 28.13 10.14 6.00
C GLY A 244 27.11 9.04 5.72
N LYS A 245 27.19 7.90 6.43
CA LYS A 245 26.25 6.79 6.29
C LYS A 245 24.97 7.02 7.11
N PRO A 246 23.82 6.46 6.66
CA PRO A 246 22.61 6.47 7.46
C PRO A 246 22.75 5.68 8.77
N LEU A 247 21.93 6.01 9.75
CA LEU A 247 21.80 5.27 11.02
C LEU A 247 20.37 4.79 11.22
N LEU A 248 20.20 3.51 11.48
CA LEU A 248 18.98 2.95 12.06
C LEU A 248 19.19 2.72 13.55
N ILE A 249 18.30 3.23 14.37
CA ILE A 249 18.23 2.94 15.81
C ILE A 249 17.11 1.94 16.05
N ILE A 250 17.45 0.79 16.62
CA ILE A 250 16.48 -0.22 17.10
C ILE A 250 16.62 -0.29 18.62
N ALA A 251 15.66 0.27 19.34
CA ALA A 251 15.67 0.34 20.80
C ALA A 251 14.34 -0.10 21.38
N GLU A 252 14.26 -0.34 22.70
CA GLU A 252 12.97 -0.58 23.35
C GLU A 252 11.95 0.50 23.02
N ASP A 253 12.36 1.74 23.11
CA ASP A 253 11.64 2.93 22.66
C ASP A 253 12.64 4.09 22.44
N VAL A 254 12.25 5.07 21.61
CA VAL A 254 12.95 6.35 21.51
C VAL A 254 11.91 7.44 21.64
N ASP A 255 12.00 8.28 22.66
CA ASP A 255 11.00 9.33 22.89
C ASP A 255 11.59 10.64 23.42
N GLY A 256 10.71 11.54 23.85
CA GLY A 256 11.07 12.79 24.49
C GLY A 256 12.04 13.65 23.70
N GLU A 257 13.08 14.13 24.38
CA GLU A 257 14.12 15.00 23.80
C GLU A 257 14.91 14.28 22.70
N ALA A 258 15.22 12.98 22.89
CA ALA A 258 15.98 12.20 21.92
C ALA A 258 15.25 12.13 20.57
N LEU A 259 13.98 11.70 20.57
CA LEU A 259 13.19 11.60 19.33
C LEU A 259 13.05 12.96 18.63
N ALA A 260 12.69 14.02 19.39
CA ALA A 260 12.52 15.35 18.82
C ALA A 260 13.81 15.87 18.16
N THR A 261 14.95 15.66 18.80
CA THR A 261 16.26 16.10 18.29
C THR A 261 16.68 15.31 17.05
N LEU A 262 16.46 13.97 17.03
CA LEU A 262 16.72 13.14 15.85
C LEU A 262 15.89 13.60 14.64
N VAL A 263 14.59 13.87 14.85
CA VAL A 263 13.69 14.40 13.80
C VAL A 263 14.18 15.75 13.28
N VAL A 264 14.53 16.70 14.16
CA VAL A 264 15.01 18.01 13.75
C VAL A 264 16.31 17.91 12.94
N ASN A 265 17.27 17.08 13.36
CA ASN A 265 18.53 16.90 12.64
C ASN A 265 18.33 16.21 11.28
N LYS A 266 17.39 15.26 11.19
CA LYS A 266 17.00 14.64 9.91
C LYS A 266 16.38 15.67 8.96
N LEU A 267 15.44 16.51 9.44
CA LEU A 267 14.80 17.55 8.64
C LEU A 267 15.78 18.62 8.16
N ARG A 268 16.80 18.92 8.95
CA ARG A 268 17.90 19.83 8.57
C ARG A 268 18.91 19.21 7.60
N GLY A 269 18.79 17.91 7.32
CA GLY A 269 19.76 17.18 6.47
C GLY A 269 21.11 16.92 7.14
N ALA A 270 21.24 17.20 8.45
CA ALA A 270 22.48 16.97 9.20
C ALA A 270 22.73 15.47 9.46
N LEU A 271 21.67 14.69 9.61
CA LEU A 271 21.72 13.24 9.82
C LEU A 271 20.74 12.52 8.89
N LYS A 272 21.19 11.42 8.31
CA LYS A 272 20.32 10.44 7.64
C LYS A 272 19.99 9.37 8.68
N ILE A 273 18.80 9.45 9.29
CA ILE A 273 18.48 8.61 10.45
C ILE A 273 17.02 8.19 10.46
N ALA A 274 16.77 6.99 10.98
CA ALA A 274 15.46 6.52 11.38
C ALA A 274 15.55 5.79 12.73
N ALA A 275 14.44 5.73 13.45
CA ALA A 275 14.32 5.01 14.70
C ALA A 275 13.05 4.17 14.72
N VAL A 276 13.17 2.94 15.21
CA VAL A 276 12.09 1.96 15.35
C VAL A 276 12.13 1.31 16.73
N LYS A 277 10.97 0.78 17.17
CA LYS A 277 10.94 -0.05 18.38
C LYS A 277 11.50 -1.43 18.10
N ALA A 278 12.21 -1.98 19.06
CA ALA A 278 12.65 -3.37 19.02
C ALA A 278 11.43 -4.32 19.03
N PRO A 279 11.46 -5.41 18.24
CA PRO A 279 10.38 -6.38 18.21
C PRO A 279 10.30 -7.20 19.51
N GLY A 280 9.07 -7.57 19.90
CA GLY A 280 8.81 -8.37 21.10
C GLY A 280 8.83 -7.57 22.40
N PHE A 281 8.69 -8.28 23.53
CA PHE A 281 8.68 -7.74 24.88
C PHE A 281 9.51 -8.63 25.82
N GLY A 282 10.11 -8.02 26.87
CA GLY A 282 10.87 -8.75 27.88
C GLY A 282 12.01 -9.58 27.27
N ASP A 283 12.15 -10.84 27.71
CA ASP A 283 13.22 -11.72 27.23
C ASP A 283 13.13 -12.05 25.73
N ARG A 284 11.93 -12.02 25.16
CA ARG A 284 11.78 -12.17 23.70
C ARG A 284 12.37 -11.00 22.94
N ARG A 285 12.18 -9.78 23.42
CA ARG A 285 12.82 -8.60 22.82
C ARG A 285 14.34 -8.74 22.83
N LYS A 286 14.92 -9.17 23.95
CA LYS A 286 16.36 -9.42 24.05
C LYS A 286 16.82 -10.47 23.03
N ALA A 287 16.05 -11.58 22.92
CA ALA A 287 16.36 -12.64 21.97
C ALA A 287 16.25 -12.20 20.49
N MET A 288 15.24 -11.35 20.17
CA MET A 288 15.09 -10.80 18.82
C MET A 288 16.19 -9.78 18.49
N LEU A 289 16.60 -8.93 19.44
CA LEU A 289 17.74 -8.03 19.26
C LEU A 289 19.03 -8.81 19.00
N GLU A 290 19.24 -9.94 19.68
CA GLU A 290 20.35 -10.84 19.41
C GLU A 290 20.30 -11.44 17.99
N ASP A 291 19.13 -11.88 17.54
CA ASP A 291 18.96 -12.42 16.20
C ASP A 291 19.31 -11.35 15.13
N ILE A 292 18.88 -10.09 15.36
CA ILE A 292 19.22 -8.95 14.50
C ILE A 292 20.73 -8.64 14.58
N ALA A 293 21.33 -8.68 15.76
CA ALA A 293 22.77 -8.46 15.93
C ALA A 293 23.60 -9.48 15.13
N ILE A 294 23.25 -10.76 15.23
CA ILE A 294 23.91 -11.83 14.48
C ILE A 294 23.72 -11.64 12.98
N LEU A 295 22.53 -11.26 12.54
CA LEU A 295 22.22 -11.01 11.12
C LEU A 295 23.03 -9.84 10.57
N THR A 296 23.19 -8.78 11.34
CA THR A 296 23.82 -7.52 10.88
C THR A 296 25.30 -7.39 11.24
N GLY A 297 25.82 -8.36 12.00
CA GLY A 297 27.20 -8.35 12.49
C GLY A 297 27.45 -7.32 13.59
N GLY A 298 26.39 -6.84 14.26
CA GLY A 298 26.47 -5.85 15.33
C GLY A 298 26.50 -6.48 16.73
N THR A 299 26.49 -5.61 17.73
CA THR A 299 26.43 -5.98 19.15
C THR A 299 25.22 -5.33 19.80
N VAL A 300 24.46 -6.09 20.58
CA VAL A 300 23.39 -5.52 21.40
C VAL A 300 24.00 -4.76 22.56
N ILE A 301 23.76 -3.47 22.60
CA ILE A 301 24.18 -2.60 23.70
C ILE A 301 23.23 -2.82 24.87
N SER A 302 23.75 -3.39 25.95
CA SER A 302 23.01 -3.76 27.16
C SER A 302 23.89 -3.59 28.39
N GLU A 303 23.37 -2.89 29.39
CA GLU A 303 24.09 -2.71 30.66
C GLU A 303 24.30 -4.05 31.38
N GLU A 304 23.40 -5.02 31.22
CA GLU A 304 23.55 -6.37 31.77
C GLU A 304 24.80 -7.07 31.21
N ARG A 305 25.27 -6.66 30.04
CA ARG A 305 26.49 -7.17 29.37
C ARG A 305 27.70 -6.27 29.56
N GLY A 306 27.55 -5.19 30.30
CA GLY A 306 28.60 -4.21 30.54
C GLY A 306 28.75 -3.16 29.44
N PHE A 307 27.82 -3.08 28.48
CA PHE A 307 27.81 -2.07 27.44
C PHE A 307 26.80 -0.96 27.76
N ASN A 308 27.17 0.29 27.49
CA ASN A 308 26.29 1.44 27.59
C ASN A 308 26.41 2.33 26.33
N LEU A 309 25.41 3.22 26.11
CA LEU A 309 25.38 4.08 24.94
C LEU A 309 26.57 5.05 24.88
N GLU A 310 27.02 5.54 26.04
CA GLU A 310 28.12 6.51 26.13
C GLU A 310 29.46 5.95 25.62
N ASN A 311 29.67 4.64 25.70
CA ASN A 311 30.90 3.94 25.28
C ASN A 311 30.71 3.14 23.98
N THR A 312 29.59 3.37 23.25
CA THR A 312 29.34 2.68 21.99
C THR A 312 30.22 3.23 20.88
N THR A 313 30.89 2.33 20.15
CA THR A 313 31.74 2.67 18.99
C THR A 313 31.11 2.23 17.68
N LEU A 314 31.58 2.76 16.54
CA LEU A 314 31.12 2.34 15.21
C LEU A 314 31.29 0.84 14.95
N GLU A 315 32.33 0.20 15.53
CA GLU A 315 32.60 -1.23 15.38
C GLU A 315 31.53 -2.12 16.06
N MET A 316 30.81 -1.58 17.04
CA MET A 316 29.70 -2.27 17.71
C MET A 316 28.41 -2.20 16.93
N LEU A 317 28.31 -1.29 15.96
CA LEU A 317 27.12 -1.16 15.13
C LEU A 317 27.03 -2.29 14.11
N GLY A 318 25.83 -2.81 13.92
CA GLY A 318 25.53 -3.66 12.78
C GLY A 318 25.50 -2.88 11.48
N SER A 319 25.44 -3.59 10.37
CA SER A 319 25.23 -3.00 9.05
C SER A 319 24.49 -3.96 8.11
N SER A 320 23.91 -3.41 7.05
CA SER A 320 23.24 -4.16 5.99
C SER A 320 23.37 -3.40 4.67
N GLU A 321 23.03 -4.03 3.56
CA GLU A 321 22.99 -3.35 2.26
C GLU A 321 21.87 -2.31 2.22
N ARG A 322 20.66 -2.69 2.72
CA ARG A 322 19.48 -1.80 2.76
C ARG A 322 18.61 -2.09 3.97
N VAL A 323 17.95 -1.05 4.47
CA VAL A 323 16.83 -1.16 5.40
C VAL A 323 15.67 -0.33 4.87
N THR A 324 14.50 -0.96 4.73
CA THR A 324 13.25 -0.31 4.38
C THR A 324 12.30 -0.34 5.57
N ILE A 325 11.75 0.80 5.93
CA ILE A 325 10.87 0.95 7.09
C ILE A 325 9.58 1.61 6.62
N ASP A 326 8.47 0.92 6.75
CA ASP A 326 7.13 1.47 6.58
C ASP A 326 6.49 1.84 7.95
N LYS A 327 5.20 2.15 7.97
CA LYS A 327 4.49 2.49 9.22
C LYS A 327 4.35 1.30 10.18
N ASP A 328 4.41 0.08 9.68
CA ASP A 328 4.10 -1.14 10.42
C ASP A 328 5.32 -2.07 10.55
N ASN A 329 6.25 -2.06 9.58
CA ASN A 329 7.31 -3.04 9.44
C ASN A 329 8.69 -2.41 9.24
N THR A 330 9.71 -3.17 9.59
CA THR A 330 11.12 -2.91 9.26
C THR A 330 11.70 -4.14 8.58
N THR A 331 12.24 -3.96 7.36
CA THR A 331 12.89 -5.02 6.58
C THR A 331 14.37 -4.73 6.44
N ILE A 332 15.20 -5.65 6.90
CA ILE A 332 16.67 -5.62 6.77
C ILE A 332 17.04 -6.57 5.63
N VAL A 333 17.71 -6.05 4.62
CA VAL A 333 18.14 -6.79 3.43
C VAL A 333 19.65 -6.91 3.41
N ASN A 334 20.14 -8.11 3.19
CA ASN A 334 21.56 -8.45 3.08
C ASN A 334 22.39 -7.93 4.26
N GLY A 335 22.09 -8.45 5.45
CA GLY A 335 22.83 -8.14 6.67
C GLY A 335 24.29 -8.59 6.57
N SER A 336 25.20 -7.81 7.17
CA SER A 336 26.66 -8.06 7.11
C SER A 336 27.16 -9.10 8.10
N GLY A 337 26.26 -9.83 8.79
CA GLY A 337 26.60 -10.91 9.70
C GLY A 337 27.27 -12.09 9.02
N LYS A 338 28.08 -12.84 9.76
CA LYS A 338 28.74 -14.03 9.22
C LYS A 338 27.74 -15.17 9.05
N LYS A 339 27.71 -15.78 7.87
CA LYS A 339 26.79 -16.89 7.54
C LYS A 339 26.89 -18.06 8.53
N ASP A 340 28.09 -18.33 9.05
CA ASP A 340 28.29 -19.42 10.01
C ASP A 340 27.66 -19.10 11.38
N ASP A 341 27.72 -17.84 11.82
CA ASP A 341 27.08 -17.39 13.07
C ASP A 341 25.56 -17.45 12.94
N ILE A 342 25.00 -17.05 11.77
CA ILE A 342 23.57 -17.16 11.46
C ILE A 342 23.12 -18.64 11.49
N LYS A 343 23.89 -19.54 10.85
CA LYS A 343 23.60 -20.99 10.87
C LYS A 343 23.66 -21.58 12.28
N ALA A 344 24.65 -21.18 13.08
CA ALA A 344 24.76 -21.60 14.46
C ALA A 344 23.55 -21.14 15.27
N ARG A 345 23.09 -19.90 15.09
CA ARG A 345 21.89 -19.37 15.75
C ARG A 345 20.62 -20.10 15.32
N VAL A 346 20.46 -20.38 14.05
CA VAL A 346 19.35 -21.21 13.52
C VAL A 346 19.33 -22.59 14.16
N SER A 347 20.49 -23.25 14.28
CA SER A 347 20.61 -24.56 14.95
C SER A 347 20.27 -24.48 16.44
N GLN A 348 20.67 -23.42 17.14
CA GLN A 348 20.31 -23.17 18.53
C GLN A 348 18.79 -23.01 18.73
N ILE A 349 18.12 -22.23 17.86
CA ILE A 349 16.66 -22.06 17.93
C ILE A 349 15.96 -23.39 17.66
N LYS A 350 16.40 -24.19 16.69
CA LYS A 350 15.85 -25.52 16.42
C LYS A 350 15.94 -26.44 17.64
N ALA A 351 17.10 -26.46 18.32
CA ALA A 351 17.26 -27.24 19.55
C ALA A 351 16.32 -26.76 20.67
N GLN A 352 16.09 -25.46 20.79
CA GLN A 352 15.11 -24.90 21.74
C GLN A 352 13.68 -25.34 21.44
N ILE A 353 13.30 -25.40 20.14
CA ILE A 353 11.96 -25.88 19.71
C ILE A 353 11.74 -27.35 20.12
N GLU A 354 12.79 -28.18 20.04
CA GLU A 354 12.71 -29.60 20.39
C GLU A 354 12.62 -29.82 21.91
N THR A 355 13.22 -28.92 22.71
CA THR A 355 13.32 -29.07 24.16
C THR A 355 12.20 -28.36 24.93
N THR A 356 11.53 -27.38 24.34
CA THR A 356 10.44 -26.64 25.01
C THR A 356 9.19 -27.51 25.17
N THR A 357 8.56 -27.43 26.35
CA THR A 357 7.30 -28.11 26.67
C THR A 357 6.07 -27.20 26.53
N SER A 358 6.27 -25.90 26.29
CA SER A 358 5.22 -24.91 26.12
C SER A 358 4.87 -24.77 24.63
N ASP A 359 3.63 -25.08 24.25
CA ASP A 359 3.15 -24.90 22.87
C ASP A 359 3.26 -23.46 22.42
N TYR A 360 2.99 -22.49 23.31
CA TYR A 360 3.13 -21.07 23.01
C TYR A 360 4.60 -20.66 22.76
N ASP A 361 5.55 -21.13 23.57
CA ASP A 361 6.97 -20.83 23.35
C ASP A 361 7.48 -21.53 22.08
N LYS A 362 6.97 -22.72 21.80
CA LYS A 362 7.29 -23.44 20.56
C LYS A 362 6.84 -22.66 19.33
N GLU A 363 5.62 -22.14 19.34
CA GLU A 363 5.11 -21.28 18.26
C GLU A 363 5.99 -20.04 18.05
N LYS A 364 6.35 -19.34 19.13
CA LYS A 364 7.18 -18.14 19.07
C LYS A 364 8.64 -18.42 18.66
N LEU A 365 9.18 -19.56 19.01
CA LEU A 365 10.48 -20.00 18.51
C LEU A 365 10.42 -20.37 17.02
N GLN A 366 9.32 -20.96 16.55
CA GLN A 366 9.09 -21.24 15.13
C GLN A 366 8.99 -19.94 14.31
N GLU A 367 8.27 -18.92 14.81
CA GLU A 367 8.23 -17.60 14.17
C GLU A 367 9.62 -16.98 14.05
N ARG A 368 10.43 -17.03 15.10
CA ARG A 368 11.80 -16.52 15.08
C ARG A 368 12.69 -17.28 14.09
N LEU A 369 12.55 -18.62 14.09
CA LEU A 369 13.25 -19.48 13.15
C LEU A 369 12.92 -19.13 11.70
N ALA A 370 11.63 -18.97 11.40
CA ALA A 370 11.17 -18.61 10.05
C ALA A 370 11.74 -17.25 9.60
N LYS A 371 11.74 -16.24 10.50
CA LYS A 371 12.28 -14.90 10.20
C LYS A 371 13.78 -14.90 9.95
N LEU A 372 14.56 -15.71 10.71
CA LEU A 372 16.02 -15.75 10.59
C LEU A 372 16.52 -16.68 9.49
N ALA A 373 15.85 -17.84 9.32
CA ALA A 373 16.29 -18.87 8.37
C ALA A 373 15.73 -18.68 6.96
N GLY A 374 14.61 -17.96 6.81
CA GLY A 374 13.93 -17.76 5.54
C GLY A 374 14.67 -16.83 4.58
N GLY A 375 15.46 -15.91 5.08
CA GLY A 375 16.08 -14.84 4.29
C GLY A 375 15.05 -13.88 3.70
N VAL A 376 15.48 -13.06 2.76
CA VAL A 376 14.65 -12.15 1.96
C VAL A 376 14.84 -12.47 0.49
N ALA A 377 13.75 -12.77 -0.24
CA ALA A 377 13.80 -12.83 -1.69
C ALA A 377 13.77 -11.41 -2.25
N VAL A 378 14.75 -11.04 -3.03
CA VAL A 378 14.84 -9.73 -3.67
C VAL A 378 14.55 -9.89 -5.15
N LEU A 379 13.48 -9.23 -5.61
CA LEU A 379 13.14 -9.09 -7.02
C LEU A 379 13.87 -7.88 -7.57
N TYR A 380 14.97 -8.11 -8.28
CA TYR A 380 15.71 -7.05 -8.96
C TYR A 380 15.09 -6.75 -10.31
N VAL A 381 14.57 -5.53 -10.47
CA VAL A 381 13.90 -5.09 -11.71
C VAL A 381 14.90 -4.34 -12.56
N GLY A 382 15.13 -4.83 -13.79
CA GLY A 382 15.99 -4.22 -14.79
C GLY A 382 15.20 -3.63 -15.96
N ALA A 383 15.67 -2.48 -16.49
CA ALA A 383 15.12 -1.83 -17.67
C ALA A 383 16.18 -0.99 -18.41
N ALA A 384 15.87 -0.57 -19.64
CA ALA A 384 16.78 0.21 -20.46
C ALA A 384 16.79 1.72 -20.11
N SER A 385 15.74 2.22 -19.45
CA SER A 385 15.63 3.62 -19.04
C SER A 385 15.04 3.72 -17.63
N GLU A 386 15.31 4.83 -16.94
CA GLU A 386 14.78 5.11 -15.60
C GLU A 386 13.25 5.14 -15.56
N VAL A 387 12.61 5.71 -16.59
CA VAL A 387 11.15 5.77 -16.72
C VAL A 387 10.54 4.38 -16.85
N GLU A 388 11.14 3.52 -17.68
CA GLU A 388 10.71 2.13 -17.83
C GLU A 388 10.97 1.32 -16.55
N MET A 389 12.10 1.55 -15.89
CA MET A 389 12.46 0.92 -14.61
C MET A 389 11.39 1.19 -13.56
N LYS A 390 11.02 2.46 -13.39
CA LYS A 390 10.02 2.87 -12.39
C LYS A 390 8.64 2.26 -12.70
N GLU A 391 8.19 2.31 -13.95
CA GLU A 391 6.91 1.69 -14.38
C GLU A 391 6.90 0.17 -14.10
N LYS A 392 7.99 -0.50 -14.46
CA LYS A 392 8.11 -1.94 -14.28
C LYS A 392 8.18 -2.33 -12.81
N LYS A 393 8.88 -1.53 -11.98
CA LYS A 393 8.96 -1.72 -10.53
C LYS A 393 7.59 -1.58 -9.87
N ASP A 394 6.85 -0.51 -10.18
CA ASP A 394 5.49 -0.30 -9.66
C ASP A 394 4.58 -1.47 -10.02
N ARG A 395 4.64 -1.96 -11.25
CA ARG A 395 3.86 -3.12 -11.72
C ARG A 395 4.24 -4.44 -11.03
N VAL A 396 5.51 -4.64 -10.71
CA VAL A 396 5.99 -5.80 -9.92
C VAL A 396 5.52 -5.69 -8.47
N ASP A 397 5.57 -4.50 -7.86
CA ASP A 397 5.08 -4.24 -6.51
C ASP A 397 3.57 -4.54 -6.40
N ASP A 398 2.75 -4.03 -7.33
CA ASP A 398 1.31 -4.29 -7.38
C ASP A 398 1.01 -5.80 -7.49
N ALA A 399 1.73 -6.49 -8.39
CA ALA A 399 1.56 -7.93 -8.57
C ALA A 399 1.97 -8.74 -7.33
N LEU A 400 3.01 -8.31 -6.62
CA LEU A 400 3.44 -8.93 -5.37
C LEU A 400 2.39 -8.76 -4.27
N HIS A 401 1.85 -7.53 -4.10
CA HIS A 401 0.81 -7.24 -3.11
C HIS A 401 -0.48 -8.01 -3.39
N ALA A 402 -0.92 -8.03 -4.66
CA ALA A 402 -2.08 -8.81 -5.08
C ALA A 402 -1.89 -10.31 -4.82
N THR A 403 -0.68 -10.84 -5.05
CA THR A 403 -0.37 -12.23 -4.79
C THR A 403 -0.42 -12.55 -3.29
N ARG A 404 0.13 -11.68 -2.43
CA ARG A 404 0.01 -11.81 -0.97
C ARG A 404 -1.45 -11.78 -0.51
N ALA A 405 -2.22 -10.81 -0.99
CA ALA A 405 -3.64 -10.69 -0.69
C ALA A 405 -4.43 -11.96 -1.07
N ALA A 406 -4.08 -12.59 -2.19
CA ALA A 406 -4.69 -13.85 -2.62
C ALA A 406 -4.27 -15.06 -1.77
N VAL A 407 -3.02 -15.12 -1.34
CA VAL A 407 -2.54 -16.16 -0.42
C VAL A 407 -3.25 -16.05 0.93
N GLU A 408 -3.48 -14.84 1.43
CA GLU A 408 -4.14 -14.57 2.70
C GLU A 408 -5.63 -14.92 2.68
N GLU A 409 -6.39 -14.40 1.72
CA GLU A 409 -7.86 -14.48 1.73
C GLU A 409 -8.46 -15.34 0.61
N GLY A 410 -7.63 -15.86 -0.29
CA GLY A 410 -8.10 -16.64 -1.45
C GLY A 410 -8.42 -15.77 -2.66
N ILE A 411 -8.98 -16.44 -3.68
CA ILE A 411 -9.26 -15.88 -5.00
C ILE A 411 -10.73 -16.02 -5.38
N VAL A 412 -11.20 -15.11 -6.21
CA VAL A 412 -12.53 -15.11 -6.83
C VAL A 412 -12.40 -15.00 -8.35
N SER A 413 -13.49 -15.16 -9.09
CA SER A 413 -13.50 -14.91 -10.53
C SER A 413 -13.18 -13.43 -10.81
N GLY A 414 -12.23 -13.18 -11.69
CA GLY A 414 -11.70 -11.85 -11.98
C GLY A 414 -12.55 -11.01 -12.92
N GLY A 415 -11.99 -9.88 -13.33
CA GLY A 415 -12.61 -8.99 -14.31
C GLY A 415 -13.93 -8.37 -13.88
N GLY A 416 -14.16 -8.20 -12.57
CA GLY A 416 -15.41 -7.67 -12.01
C GLY A 416 -16.56 -8.69 -11.94
N VAL A 417 -16.36 -9.93 -12.40
CA VAL A 417 -17.45 -10.93 -12.49
C VAL A 417 -17.88 -11.41 -11.10
N ALA A 418 -16.99 -11.53 -10.12
CA ALA A 418 -17.36 -11.90 -8.76
C ALA A 418 -18.33 -10.88 -8.13
N LEU A 419 -18.09 -9.57 -8.35
CA LEU A 419 -19.00 -8.51 -7.93
C LEU A 419 -20.34 -8.61 -8.67
N LEU A 420 -20.32 -8.78 -9.98
CA LEU A 420 -21.52 -8.90 -10.79
C LEU A 420 -22.40 -10.09 -10.36
N ARG A 421 -21.81 -11.25 -10.08
CA ARG A 421 -22.52 -12.45 -9.60
C ARG A 421 -23.19 -12.26 -8.24
N SER A 422 -22.66 -11.40 -7.39
CA SER A 422 -23.23 -11.13 -6.08
C SER A 422 -24.59 -10.38 -6.15
N ILE A 423 -24.92 -9.74 -7.27
CA ILE A 423 -26.18 -9.01 -7.48
C ILE A 423 -27.38 -9.90 -7.17
N SER A 424 -27.37 -11.16 -7.61
CA SER A 424 -28.45 -12.11 -7.34
C SER A 424 -28.73 -12.37 -5.85
N LYS A 425 -27.78 -12.04 -4.96
CA LYS A 425 -27.97 -12.15 -3.50
C LYS A 425 -28.65 -10.92 -2.92
N LEU A 426 -28.57 -9.80 -3.60
CA LEU A 426 -29.22 -8.56 -3.20
C LEU A 426 -30.74 -8.61 -3.42
N ASP A 427 -31.22 -9.35 -4.42
CA ASP A 427 -32.64 -9.50 -4.71
C ASP A 427 -33.44 -10.13 -3.54
N SER A 428 -32.77 -10.90 -2.70
CA SER A 428 -33.41 -11.56 -1.54
C SER A 428 -33.35 -10.72 -0.25
N LEU A 429 -32.66 -9.56 -0.26
CA LEU A 429 -32.57 -8.69 0.90
C LEU A 429 -33.88 -7.98 1.20
N LYS A 430 -34.30 -8.03 2.46
CA LYS A 430 -35.49 -7.32 2.93
C LYS A 430 -35.07 -5.98 3.56
N ALA A 431 -35.44 -4.90 2.93
CA ALA A 431 -35.29 -3.55 3.47
C ALA A 431 -36.44 -3.23 4.44
N ASN A 432 -36.23 -2.29 5.36
CA ASN A 432 -37.25 -1.84 6.30
C ASN A 432 -38.17 -0.75 5.69
N ASN A 433 -37.71 -0.06 4.62
CA ASN A 433 -38.46 0.97 3.91
C ASN A 433 -37.96 1.08 2.45
N ASP A 434 -38.63 1.91 1.65
CA ASP A 434 -38.36 2.09 0.22
C ASP A 434 -36.97 2.74 -0.03
N ASP A 435 -36.54 3.67 0.82
CA ASP A 435 -35.25 4.32 0.69
C ASP A 435 -34.10 3.34 0.94
N GLN A 436 -34.23 2.43 1.92
CA GLN A 436 -33.24 1.35 2.10
C GLN A 436 -33.24 0.38 0.92
N SER A 437 -34.42 0.07 0.36
CA SER A 437 -34.51 -0.73 -0.86
C SER A 437 -33.79 -0.05 -2.03
N THR A 438 -33.97 1.25 -2.16
CA THR A 438 -33.27 2.07 -3.16
C THR A 438 -31.73 2.05 -2.91
N GLY A 439 -31.30 2.12 -1.66
CA GLY A 439 -29.88 1.97 -1.30
C GLY A 439 -29.26 0.63 -1.74
N ILE A 440 -30.02 -0.47 -1.61
CA ILE A 440 -29.62 -1.79 -2.12
C ILE A 440 -29.50 -1.78 -3.66
N GLN A 441 -30.47 -1.15 -4.35
CA GLN A 441 -30.44 -1.04 -5.81
C GLN A 441 -29.29 -0.19 -6.33
N ILE A 442 -28.86 0.85 -5.59
CA ILE A 442 -27.67 1.66 -5.91
C ILE A 442 -26.44 0.76 -5.96
N ILE A 443 -26.24 -0.10 -4.96
CA ILE A 443 -25.12 -1.05 -4.97
C ILE A 443 -25.26 -2.05 -6.12
N SER A 444 -26.45 -2.62 -6.33
CA SER A 444 -26.67 -3.54 -7.45
C SER A 444 -26.21 -2.97 -8.79
N ARG A 445 -26.53 -1.71 -9.08
CA ARG A 445 -26.08 -1.01 -10.30
C ARG A 445 -24.58 -0.71 -10.28
N ALA A 446 -24.05 -0.30 -9.12
CA ALA A 446 -22.62 0.02 -9.00
C ALA A 446 -21.72 -1.22 -9.24
N LEU A 447 -22.18 -2.42 -8.87
CA LEU A 447 -21.41 -3.66 -9.06
C LEU A 447 -21.21 -4.05 -10.54
N GLU A 448 -21.97 -3.49 -11.47
CA GLU A 448 -21.74 -3.66 -12.90
C GLU A 448 -20.56 -2.85 -13.43
N SER A 449 -20.22 -1.74 -12.76
CA SER A 449 -19.32 -0.72 -13.30
C SER A 449 -17.87 -1.21 -13.54
N PRO A 450 -17.26 -2.10 -12.74
CA PRO A 450 -15.91 -2.60 -13.04
C PRO A 450 -15.86 -3.39 -14.36
N LEU A 451 -16.76 -4.37 -14.56
CA LEU A 451 -16.78 -5.13 -15.81
C LEU A 451 -17.11 -4.23 -17.00
N ARG A 452 -18.09 -3.33 -16.83
CA ARG A 452 -18.47 -2.37 -17.86
C ARG A 452 -17.28 -1.52 -18.32
N THR A 453 -16.53 -0.97 -17.38
CA THR A 453 -15.33 -0.17 -17.68
C THR A 453 -14.23 -0.98 -18.37
N ILE A 454 -13.98 -2.22 -17.95
CA ILE A 454 -13.01 -3.12 -18.60
C ILE A 454 -13.39 -3.34 -20.07
N VAL A 455 -14.67 -3.57 -20.35
CA VAL A 455 -15.17 -3.79 -21.70
C VAL A 455 -15.08 -2.53 -22.55
N GLU A 456 -15.48 -1.37 -22.01
CA GLU A 456 -15.41 -0.07 -22.66
C GLU A 456 -13.95 0.31 -23.00
N ASN A 457 -13.02 0.10 -22.08
CA ASN A 457 -11.59 0.31 -22.34
C ASN A 457 -11.05 -0.64 -23.43
N ALA A 458 -11.68 -1.78 -23.61
CA ALA A 458 -11.35 -2.72 -24.69
C ALA A 458 -12.01 -2.37 -26.03
N GLY A 459 -12.89 -1.34 -26.06
CA GLY A 459 -13.62 -0.90 -27.24
C GLY A 459 -14.91 -1.67 -27.51
N GLY A 460 -15.42 -2.41 -26.51
CA GLY A 460 -16.67 -3.17 -26.58
C GLY A 460 -17.86 -2.46 -25.91
N GLU A 461 -19.05 -3.04 -26.07
CA GLU A 461 -20.30 -2.55 -25.46
C GLU A 461 -20.50 -3.17 -24.06
N GLY A 462 -20.22 -2.40 -23.02
CA GLY A 462 -20.27 -2.86 -21.62
C GLY A 462 -21.62 -3.44 -21.22
N SER A 463 -22.74 -2.82 -21.67
CA SER A 463 -24.11 -3.28 -21.34
C SER A 463 -24.41 -4.68 -21.88
N VAL A 464 -24.00 -4.94 -23.12
CA VAL A 464 -24.23 -6.24 -23.77
C VAL A 464 -23.44 -7.35 -23.08
N VAL A 465 -22.18 -7.06 -22.72
CA VAL A 465 -21.33 -8.04 -22.04
C VAL A 465 -21.85 -8.33 -20.63
N VAL A 466 -22.24 -7.29 -19.87
CA VAL A 466 -22.83 -7.44 -18.52
C VAL A 466 -24.07 -8.33 -18.57
N SER A 467 -25.02 -8.05 -19.48
CA SER A 467 -26.23 -8.88 -19.63
C SER A 467 -25.89 -10.33 -19.92
N LYS A 468 -24.99 -10.57 -20.88
CA LYS A 468 -24.61 -11.93 -21.28
C LYS A 468 -23.84 -12.68 -20.18
N VAL A 469 -23.04 -11.99 -19.39
CA VAL A 469 -22.36 -12.58 -18.23
C VAL A 469 -23.38 -12.90 -17.14
N LEU A 470 -24.38 -12.05 -16.87
CA LEU A 470 -25.45 -12.31 -15.90
C LEU A 470 -26.27 -13.56 -16.26
N ASP A 471 -26.56 -13.79 -17.55
CA ASP A 471 -27.26 -15.00 -18.03
C ASP A 471 -26.45 -16.29 -17.82
N GLY A 472 -25.13 -16.17 -17.70
CA GLY A 472 -24.24 -17.31 -17.45
C GLY A 472 -24.22 -17.74 -15.98
N LYS A 473 -23.49 -18.83 -15.69
CA LYS A 473 -23.37 -19.41 -14.34
C LYS A 473 -21.92 -19.48 -13.89
N ASP A 474 -21.74 -19.58 -12.58
CA ASP A 474 -20.44 -19.82 -11.93
C ASP A 474 -19.36 -18.83 -12.38
N SER A 475 -18.23 -19.36 -12.88
CA SER A 475 -17.08 -18.59 -13.35
C SER A 475 -17.14 -18.17 -14.83
N PHE A 476 -18.31 -18.34 -15.50
CA PHE A 476 -18.49 -17.86 -16.86
C PHE A 476 -18.39 -16.32 -16.89
N GLY A 477 -17.49 -15.80 -17.71
CA GLY A 477 -17.24 -14.37 -17.83
C GLY A 477 -16.64 -14.00 -19.17
N TYR A 478 -16.18 -12.77 -19.30
CA TYR A 478 -15.64 -12.20 -20.51
C TYR A 478 -14.15 -11.90 -20.38
N ASP A 479 -13.32 -12.47 -21.28
CA ASP A 479 -11.93 -12.14 -21.42
C ASP A 479 -11.78 -10.96 -22.40
N ALA A 480 -11.57 -9.76 -21.85
CA ALA A 480 -11.42 -8.53 -22.60
C ALA A 480 -10.11 -8.49 -23.42
N LYS A 481 -9.11 -9.33 -23.11
CA LYS A 481 -7.87 -9.43 -23.88
C LYS A 481 -8.11 -10.11 -25.22
N SER A 482 -8.81 -11.25 -25.21
CA SER A 482 -9.05 -12.09 -26.38
C SER A 482 -10.42 -11.89 -27.03
N ASP A 483 -11.29 -11.03 -26.45
CA ASP A 483 -12.68 -10.78 -26.88
C ASP A 483 -13.52 -12.08 -26.92
N LYS A 484 -13.46 -12.87 -25.84
CA LYS A 484 -14.13 -14.17 -25.76
C LYS A 484 -14.84 -14.39 -24.42
N TYR A 485 -15.91 -15.15 -24.46
CA TYR A 485 -16.57 -15.64 -23.25
C TYR A 485 -15.95 -16.99 -22.85
N VAL A 486 -15.48 -17.06 -21.61
CA VAL A 486 -14.69 -18.19 -21.10
C VAL A 486 -15.07 -18.52 -19.65
N ASP A 487 -14.62 -19.69 -19.18
CA ASP A 487 -14.56 -19.98 -17.75
C ASP A 487 -13.31 -19.27 -17.17
N LEU A 488 -13.53 -18.25 -16.34
CA LEU A 488 -12.48 -17.38 -15.85
C LEU A 488 -11.45 -18.12 -14.97
N PHE A 489 -11.89 -19.05 -14.11
CA PHE A 489 -10.96 -19.83 -13.30
C PHE A 489 -10.05 -20.73 -14.16
N LYS A 490 -10.61 -21.36 -15.19
CA LYS A 490 -9.81 -22.19 -16.12
C LYS A 490 -8.89 -21.39 -17.00
N SER A 491 -9.29 -20.15 -17.30
CA SER A 491 -8.49 -19.22 -18.11
C SER A 491 -7.47 -18.43 -17.29
N GLY A 492 -7.43 -18.63 -15.96
CA GLY A 492 -6.52 -17.93 -15.06
C GLY A 492 -6.91 -16.45 -14.82
N ILE A 493 -8.11 -16.01 -15.21
CA ILE A 493 -8.60 -14.64 -14.98
C ILE A 493 -9.26 -14.61 -13.60
N ILE A 494 -8.45 -14.29 -12.60
CA ILE A 494 -8.80 -14.39 -11.19
C ILE A 494 -8.34 -13.13 -10.45
N ASP A 495 -9.12 -12.69 -9.46
CA ASP A 495 -8.80 -11.56 -8.61
C ASP A 495 -8.62 -12.03 -7.15
N PRO A 496 -7.72 -11.39 -6.37
CA PRO A 496 -7.66 -11.62 -4.94
C PRO A 496 -8.97 -11.17 -4.27
N LYS A 497 -9.55 -12.04 -3.44
CA LYS A 497 -10.79 -11.70 -2.71
C LYS A 497 -10.61 -10.47 -1.83
N LYS A 498 -9.47 -10.35 -1.13
CA LYS A 498 -9.14 -9.21 -0.26
C LYS A 498 -9.20 -7.89 -1.03
N VAL A 499 -8.59 -7.84 -2.22
CA VAL A 499 -8.60 -6.65 -3.10
C VAL A 499 -10.03 -6.27 -3.48
N THR A 500 -10.81 -7.23 -3.99
CA THR A 500 -12.20 -7.00 -4.43
C THR A 500 -13.10 -6.53 -3.27
N ARG A 501 -12.95 -7.13 -2.09
CA ARG A 501 -13.71 -6.79 -0.88
C ARG A 501 -13.37 -5.38 -0.38
N ILE A 502 -12.09 -5.08 -0.19
CA ILE A 502 -11.63 -3.78 0.32
C ILE A 502 -12.00 -2.65 -0.65
N ALA A 503 -11.89 -2.89 -1.96
CA ALA A 503 -12.31 -1.90 -2.96
C ALA A 503 -13.79 -1.52 -2.80
N LEU A 504 -14.67 -2.49 -2.59
CA LEU A 504 -16.10 -2.23 -2.38
C LEU A 504 -16.38 -1.54 -1.03
N GLU A 505 -15.76 -2.02 0.05
CA GLU A 505 -15.95 -1.47 1.40
C GLU A 505 -15.52 0.00 1.48
N ASN A 506 -14.33 0.34 0.97
CA ASN A 506 -13.82 1.71 0.95
C ASN A 506 -14.64 2.62 0.04
N ALA A 507 -15.02 2.14 -1.14
CA ALA A 507 -15.87 2.89 -2.06
C ALA A 507 -17.21 3.24 -1.43
N ALA A 508 -17.90 2.27 -0.82
CA ALA A 508 -19.19 2.47 -0.19
C ALA A 508 -19.11 3.37 1.05
N SER A 509 -18.03 3.25 1.85
CA SER A 509 -17.80 4.10 3.02
C SER A 509 -17.74 5.57 2.64
N VAL A 510 -16.88 5.94 1.69
CA VAL A 510 -16.71 7.34 1.27
C VAL A 510 -17.94 7.83 0.48
N ALA A 511 -18.50 7.01 -0.42
CA ALA A 511 -19.72 7.37 -1.12
C ALA A 511 -20.87 7.63 -0.14
N GLY A 512 -21.02 6.81 0.90
CA GLY A 512 -22.02 7.01 1.96
C GLY A 512 -21.86 8.35 2.68
N MET A 513 -20.63 8.82 2.92
CA MET A 513 -20.38 10.15 3.49
C MET A 513 -20.82 11.26 2.52
N ILE A 514 -20.48 11.14 1.23
CA ILE A 514 -20.90 12.14 0.22
C ILE A 514 -22.42 12.20 0.11
N LEU A 515 -23.09 11.06 0.09
CA LEU A 515 -24.57 11.00 -0.01
C LEU A 515 -25.28 11.65 1.17
N THR A 516 -24.70 11.55 2.38
CA THR A 516 -25.26 12.13 3.60
C THR A 516 -24.80 13.57 3.87
N THR A 517 -23.97 14.15 2.99
CA THR A 517 -23.49 15.53 3.12
C THR A 517 -24.57 16.51 2.70
N GLU A 518 -24.84 17.51 3.55
CA GLU A 518 -25.80 18.60 3.32
C GLU A 518 -25.10 19.94 3.14
N CYS A 519 -23.91 20.10 3.75
CA CYS A 519 -23.18 21.36 3.75
C CYS A 519 -21.68 21.10 3.53
N ALA A 520 -21.05 21.92 2.72
CA ALA A 520 -19.61 21.92 2.51
C ALA A 520 -19.01 23.29 2.86
N LEU A 521 -17.90 23.28 3.59
CA LEU A 521 -17.12 24.45 3.97
C LEU A 521 -15.78 24.42 3.27
N VAL A 522 -15.54 25.34 2.34
CA VAL A 522 -14.29 25.44 1.60
C VAL A 522 -13.56 26.74 1.91
N ASP A 523 -12.25 26.73 1.86
CA ASP A 523 -11.44 27.94 2.01
C ASP A 523 -11.62 28.85 0.79
N ILE A 524 -11.77 30.16 1.05
CA ILE A 524 -11.75 31.16 0.00
C ILE A 524 -10.27 31.43 -0.30
N LYS A 525 -9.85 31.16 -1.54
CA LYS A 525 -8.52 31.59 -2.00
C LYS A 525 -8.50 33.12 -1.99
N GLU A 526 -7.64 33.71 -1.15
CA GLU A 526 -7.34 35.12 -1.25
C GLU A 526 -6.50 35.32 -2.51
N ASP A 527 -6.97 36.15 -3.44
CA ASP A 527 -6.14 36.69 -4.50
C ASP A 527 -5.05 37.55 -3.83
N THR A 528 -3.91 36.97 -3.55
CA THR A 528 -2.73 37.75 -3.15
C THR A 528 -2.39 38.63 -4.34
N PRO A 529 -2.58 39.96 -4.25
CA PRO A 529 -2.17 40.84 -5.33
C PRO A 529 -0.68 40.64 -5.55
N ALA A 530 -0.28 40.39 -6.80
CA ALA A 530 1.11 40.26 -7.18
C ALA A 530 1.83 41.51 -6.63
N THR A 531 2.77 41.33 -5.71
CA THR A 531 3.61 42.39 -5.19
C THR A 531 4.27 43.05 -6.41
N PRO A 532 4.04 44.37 -6.67
CA PRO A 532 4.70 44.98 -7.80
C PRO A 532 6.22 44.88 -7.59
N PRO A 533 7.00 44.65 -8.66
CA PRO A 533 8.43 44.56 -8.54
C PRO A 533 8.93 45.88 -7.91
N MET A 534 9.62 45.76 -6.77
CA MET A 534 10.27 46.92 -6.12
C MET A 534 11.22 47.54 -7.15
N GLY A 535 10.79 48.66 -7.68
CA GLY A 535 11.60 49.47 -8.58
C GLY A 535 12.91 49.87 -7.89
N GLY A 536 14.02 49.49 -8.53
CA GLY A 536 15.35 49.82 -8.06
C GLY A 536 15.48 51.35 -7.89
N GLY A 537 15.51 51.81 -6.63
CA GLY A 537 15.87 53.16 -6.28
C GLY A 537 17.33 53.41 -6.65
N GLY A 538 17.55 54.17 -7.71
CA GLY A 538 18.87 54.67 -8.06
C GLY A 538 19.44 55.50 -6.93
N MET A 539 20.66 55.23 -6.50
CA MET A 539 21.45 56.12 -5.65
C MET A 539 21.71 57.44 -6.36
N PRO A 540 21.47 58.61 -5.73
CA PRO A 540 21.99 59.86 -6.22
C PRO A 540 23.50 59.88 -5.96
N GLY A 541 24.29 60.16 -7.00
CA GLY A 541 25.72 60.40 -6.89
C GLY A 541 26.06 61.53 -5.99
N MET A 542 27.07 61.38 -5.13
CA MET A 542 27.80 62.43 -4.48
C MET A 542 29.04 62.73 -5.30
N MET A 543 29.12 64.00 -5.75
CA MET A 543 30.39 64.67 -6.07
C MET A 543 31.20 64.85 -4.80
#